data_331753d17f6a7ea0950234d5f0a6b3b2
#
_entry.id   331753d17f6a7ea0950234d5f0a6b3b2
#
_cell.length_a   1.000
_cell.length_b   1.000
_cell.length_c   1.000
_cell.angle_alpha   90.00
_cell.angle_beta   90.00
_cell.angle_gamma   90.00
#
_symmetry.space_group_name_H-M   'P 1'
#
loop_
_entity.id
_entity.type
_entity.pdbx_description
1 polymer ?
#
loop_
_entity_poly.entity_id
_entity_poly.type
_entity_poly.pdbx_seq_one_letter_code
_entity_poly.pdbx_strand_id
1 'polypeptide(L)'
;MLISLPVGSALAEPLNNENIISLVRAGIGEDAIVAKIKASEGQFETSVKDLIHLKKANVPSRIMTAMIESPGKKTDAASQSWSIDARDPMVPRPPGVYVLTNRTLTAKMLPIIPTSSRHTKSGGFWSYALTGGIAAMSFKAIVPGTHARIELRELKPIFYFYFDQNGQSSSSSFWTSDSVNAPTDFALIRFDVKNDHREKKVGRYNITGIKSGLAEKDKIPFTYSLISPGVFEVIPVIDLVQGEYGFVLGSSQGGNMGISNNVGLNNKIFDFSVKQPI
;
A
#
# COMPACT_ATOMS: atom_id res chain seq x y z
N MET A 1 -28.71 -1.62 -60.93
CA MET A 1 -28.79 -1.20 -59.53
C MET A 1 -28.33 -2.38 -58.68
N LEU A 2 -27.04 -2.40 -58.39
CA LEU A 2 -26.37 -3.48 -57.63
C LEU A 2 -26.47 -3.12 -56.15
N ILE A 3 -27.18 -3.90 -55.35
CA ILE A 3 -27.26 -3.76 -53.89
C ILE A 3 -26.06 -4.51 -53.30
N SER A 4 -25.09 -3.77 -52.79
CA SER A 4 -23.99 -4.28 -52.01
C SER A 4 -24.45 -4.50 -50.58
N LEU A 5 -24.48 -5.78 -50.13
CA LEU A 5 -24.72 -6.15 -48.75
C LEU A 5 -23.41 -5.98 -47.97
N PRO A 6 -23.41 -5.36 -46.77
CA PRO A 6 -22.24 -5.30 -45.95
C PRO A 6 -22.00 -6.71 -45.32
N VAL A 7 -20.81 -7.26 -45.59
CA VAL A 7 -20.30 -8.43 -44.86
C VAL A 7 -19.92 -7.96 -43.47
N GLY A 8 -20.80 -8.17 -42.50
CA GLY A 8 -20.49 -7.98 -41.08
C GLY A 8 -19.41 -8.98 -40.66
N SER A 9 -18.20 -8.47 -40.36
CA SER A 9 -17.18 -9.25 -39.66
C SER A 9 -17.69 -9.56 -38.27
N ALA A 10 -18.16 -10.78 -38.06
CA ALA A 10 -18.42 -11.29 -36.71
C ALA A 10 -17.08 -11.31 -35.98
N LEU A 11 -16.88 -10.38 -35.05
CA LEU A 11 -15.78 -10.44 -34.09
C LEU A 11 -15.97 -11.75 -33.31
N ALA A 12 -15.07 -12.72 -33.52
CA ALA A 12 -15.08 -13.96 -32.79
C ALA A 12 -14.89 -13.65 -31.30
N GLU A 13 -15.86 -14.03 -30.46
CA GLU A 13 -15.73 -13.89 -29.02
C GLU A 13 -14.47 -14.62 -28.54
N PRO A 14 -13.67 -14.00 -27.65
CA PRO A 14 -12.47 -14.64 -27.13
C PRO A 14 -12.84 -15.91 -26.36
N LEU A 15 -12.09 -16.98 -26.57
CA LEU A 15 -12.32 -18.28 -25.90
C LEU A 15 -11.98 -18.11 -24.40
N ASN A 16 -12.89 -18.56 -23.53
CA ASN A 16 -12.72 -18.51 -22.06
C ASN A 16 -12.92 -19.90 -21.43
N ASN A 17 -12.74 -20.02 -20.10
CA ASN A 17 -12.88 -21.29 -19.38
C ASN A 17 -14.26 -21.93 -19.55
N GLU A 18 -15.33 -21.14 -19.54
CA GLU A 18 -16.70 -21.62 -19.71
C GLU A 18 -16.95 -22.17 -21.11
N ASN A 19 -16.36 -21.54 -22.13
CA ASN A 19 -16.43 -22.06 -23.49
C ASN A 19 -15.73 -23.42 -23.58
N ILE A 20 -14.58 -23.63 -22.93
CA ILE A 20 -13.88 -24.91 -22.91
C ILE A 20 -14.71 -25.99 -22.21
N ILE A 21 -15.29 -25.69 -21.03
CA ILE A 21 -16.17 -26.60 -20.31
C ILE A 21 -17.36 -27.00 -21.21
N SER A 22 -17.95 -26.05 -21.93
CA SER A 22 -19.08 -26.30 -22.84
C SER A 22 -18.70 -27.20 -24.00
N LEU A 23 -17.51 -27.03 -24.61
CA LEU A 23 -17.00 -27.86 -25.69
C LEU A 23 -16.73 -29.30 -25.20
N VAL A 24 -16.17 -29.47 -24.00
CA VAL A 24 -15.93 -30.77 -23.39
C VAL A 24 -17.27 -31.50 -23.10
N ARG A 25 -18.25 -30.77 -22.54
CA ARG A 25 -19.61 -31.31 -22.29
C ARG A 25 -20.33 -31.71 -23.58
N ALA A 26 -20.10 -30.97 -24.65
CA ALA A 26 -20.66 -31.29 -25.98
C ALA A 26 -19.97 -32.49 -26.65
N GLY A 27 -18.96 -33.10 -26.01
CA GLY A 27 -18.26 -34.27 -26.55
C GLY A 27 -17.29 -33.97 -27.70
N ILE A 28 -16.89 -32.73 -27.88
CA ILE A 28 -15.89 -32.36 -28.90
C ILE A 28 -14.55 -33.00 -28.54
N GLY A 29 -13.90 -33.61 -29.52
CA GLY A 29 -12.62 -34.32 -29.32
C GLY A 29 -11.51 -33.40 -28.80
N GLU A 30 -10.65 -33.95 -27.91
CA GLU A 30 -9.55 -33.20 -27.27
C GLU A 30 -8.65 -32.49 -28.27
N ASP A 31 -8.30 -33.14 -29.38
CA ASP A 31 -7.41 -32.57 -30.40
C ASP A 31 -8.05 -31.36 -31.08
N ALA A 32 -9.35 -31.38 -31.33
CA ALA A 32 -10.07 -30.26 -31.91
C ALA A 32 -10.12 -29.07 -30.95
N ILE A 33 -10.33 -29.33 -29.65
CA ILE A 33 -10.32 -28.29 -28.63
C ILE A 33 -8.91 -27.68 -28.47
N VAL A 34 -7.87 -28.51 -28.44
CA VAL A 34 -6.48 -28.06 -28.39
C VAL A 34 -6.11 -27.22 -29.61
N ALA A 35 -6.51 -27.67 -30.81
CA ALA A 35 -6.30 -26.90 -32.05
C ALA A 35 -7.02 -25.53 -31.98
N LYS A 36 -8.24 -25.51 -31.50
CA LYS A 36 -9.02 -24.28 -31.31
C LYS A 36 -8.34 -23.33 -30.33
N ILE A 37 -7.84 -23.83 -29.20
CA ILE A 37 -7.09 -23.03 -28.19
C ILE A 37 -5.84 -22.41 -28.84
N LYS A 38 -5.08 -23.18 -29.62
CA LYS A 38 -3.87 -22.69 -30.28
C LYS A 38 -4.14 -21.70 -31.41
N ALA A 39 -5.30 -21.78 -32.04
CA ALA A 39 -5.69 -20.92 -33.16
C ALA A 39 -6.43 -19.63 -32.72
N SER A 40 -6.77 -19.52 -31.46
CA SER A 40 -7.53 -18.37 -30.92
C SER A 40 -6.73 -17.62 -29.85
N GLU A 41 -6.90 -16.31 -29.78
CA GLU A 41 -6.45 -15.52 -28.62
C GLU A 41 -7.42 -15.73 -27.46
N GLY A 42 -7.27 -16.88 -26.76
CA GLY A 42 -8.11 -17.23 -25.63
C GLY A 42 -7.76 -16.41 -24.37
N GLN A 43 -8.76 -16.10 -23.56
CA GLN A 43 -8.59 -15.52 -22.22
C GLN A 43 -8.87 -16.61 -21.19
N PHE A 44 -7.83 -17.36 -20.80
CA PHE A 44 -7.96 -18.47 -19.87
C PHE A 44 -7.48 -18.08 -18.47
N GLU A 45 -8.34 -18.33 -17.48
CA GLU A 45 -7.97 -18.24 -16.07
C GLU A 45 -7.35 -19.59 -15.66
N THR A 46 -6.06 -19.54 -15.31
CA THR A 46 -5.25 -20.73 -14.97
C THR A 46 -4.70 -20.71 -13.56
N SER A 47 -5.35 -19.96 -12.63
CA SER A 47 -5.01 -20.01 -11.21
C SER A 47 -5.26 -21.42 -10.64
N VAL A 48 -4.63 -21.73 -9.50
CA VAL A 48 -4.82 -23.05 -8.84
C VAL A 48 -6.30 -23.34 -8.58
N LYS A 49 -7.08 -22.32 -8.19
CA LYS A 49 -8.52 -22.44 -7.98
C LYS A 49 -9.27 -22.80 -9.26
N ASP A 50 -8.90 -22.14 -10.36
CA ASP A 50 -9.55 -22.35 -11.66
C ASP A 50 -9.20 -23.70 -12.25
N LEU A 51 -7.94 -24.14 -12.11
CA LEU A 51 -7.52 -25.48 -12.52
C LEU A 51 -8.26 -26.59 -11.74
N ILE A 52 -8.52 -26.39 -10.44
CA ILE A 52 -9.34 -27.31 -9.64
C ILE A 52 -10.80 -27.30 -10.15
N HIS A 53 -11.33 -26.13 -10.51
CA HIS A 53 -12.68 -26.02 -11.09
C HIS A 53 -12.80 -26.74 -12.44
N LEU A 54 -11.83 -26.52 -13.34
CA LEU A 54 -11.75 -27.21 -14.64
C LEU A 54 -11.65 -28.72 -14.45
N LYS A 55 -10.85 -29.21 -13.49
CA LYS A 55 -10.73 -30.61 -13.16
C LYS A 55 -12.05 -31.21 -12.66
N LYS A 56 -12.78 -30.51 -11.80
CA LYS A 56 -14.13 -30.91 -11.34
C LYS A 56 -15.15 -30.92 -12.48
N ALA A 57 -14.98 -30.11 -13.50
CA ALA A 57 -15.80 -30.06 -14.70
C ALA A 57 -15.40 -31.15 -15.72
N ASN A 58 -14.51 -32.10 -15.34
CA ASN A 58 -14.00 -33.20 -16.18
C ASN A 58 -13.22 -32.74 -17.42
N VAL A 59 -12.58 -31.55 -17.38
CA VAL A 59 -11.71 -31.12 -18.47
C VAL A 59 -10.43 -31.96 -18.47
N PRO A 60 -10.06 -32.60 -19.60
CA PRO A 60 -8.86 -33.40 -19.69
C PRO A 60 -7.58 -32.60 -19.45
N SER A 61 -6.58 -33.24 -18.84
CA SER A 61 -5.30 -32.59 -18.51
C SER A 61 -4.59 -32.00 -19.74
N ARG A 62 -4.71 -32.64 -20.90
CA ARG A 62 -4.12 -32.15 -22.16
C ARG A 62 -4.71 -30.81 -22.60
N ILE A 63 -6.01 -30.61 -22.40
CA ILE A 63 -6.68 -29.35 -22.70
C ILE A 63 -6.22 -28.30 -21.71
N MET A 64 -6.15 -28.63 -20.41
CA MET A 64 -5.65 -27.69 -19.37
C MET A 64 -4.21 -27.27 -19.65
N THR A 65 -3.34 -28.19 -20.09
CA THR A 65 -1.97 -27.87 -20.52
C THR A 65 -1.98 -26.89 -21.70
N ALA A 66 -2.80 -27.12 -22.71
CA ALA A 66 -2.91 -26.24 -23.86
C ALA A 66 -3.43 -24.83 -23.47
N MET A 67 -4.33 -24.75 -22.49
CA MET A 67 -4.80 -23.45 -21.95
C MET A 67 -3.67 -22.70 -21.22
N ILE A 68 -2.81 -23.40 -20.48
CA ILE A 68 -1.64 -22.82 -19.78
C ILE A 68 -0.58 -22.35 -20.79
N GLU A 69 -0.36 -23.13 -21.86
CA GLU A 69 0.63 -22.86 -22.90
C GLU A 69 0.14 -21.88 -23.97
N SER A 70 -1.15 -21.59 -24.00
CA SER A 70 -1.72 -20.66 -24.98
C SER A 70 -1.11 -19.26 -24.83
N PRO A 71 -0.62 -18.64 -25.93
CA PRO A 71 -0.10 -17.27 -25.90
C PRO A 71 -1.19 -16.22 -25.72
N GLY A 72 -2.43 -16.64 -25.50
CA GLY A 72 -3.51 -15.75 -25.04
C GLY A 72 -3.00 -14.94 -23.86
N LYS A 73 -3.25 -13.62 -23.88
CA LYS A 73 -2.90 -12.72 -22.80
C LYS A 73 -2.95 -13.49 -21.49
N LYS A 74 -1.76 -13.82 -20.96
CA LYS A 74 -1.67 -14.08 -19.53
C LYS A 74 -2.42 -12.93 -18.91
N THR A 75 -3.58 -13.19 -18.34
CA THR A 75 -4.08 -12.34 -17.30
C THR A 75 -3.03 -12.50 -16.22
N ASP A 76 -1.92 -11.75 -16.40
CA ASP A 76 -1.08 -11.48 -15.29
C ASP A 76 -2.07 -11.02 -14.23
N ALA A 77 -2.03 -11.63 -13.07
CA ALA A 77 -2.68 -11.07 -11.89
C ALA A 77 -2.22 -9.61 -11.66
N ALA A 78 -1.31 -9.11 -12.47
CA ALA A 78 -0.80 -7.75 -12.60
C ALA A 78 -1.57 -6.85 -13.56
N SER A 79 -2.52 -7.33 -14.36
CA SER A 79 -3.35 -6.49 -15.24
C SER A 79 -4.83 -6.44 -14.85
N GLN A 80 -5.19 -6.84 -13.62
CA GLN A 80 -6.34 -6.24 -12.99
C GLN A 80 -6.04 -4.75 -12.97
N SER A 81 -6.84 -3.97 -13.73
CA SER A 81 -6.76 -2.52 -13.70
C SER A 81 -6.85 -2.10 -12.25
N TRP A 82 -5.69 -1.73 -11.68
CA TRP A 82 -5.56 -1.28 -10.31
C TRP A 82 -6.40 -0.02 -10.18
N SER A 83 -7.67 -0.17 -9.84
CA SER A 83 -8.48 0.98 -9.48
C SER A 83 -7.98 1.43 -8.12
N ILE A 84 -7.01 2.32 -8.15
CA ILE A 84 -6.44 2.96 -6.96
C ILE A 84 -7.55 3.54 -6.07
N ASP A 85 -8.67 3.89 -6.68
CA ASP A 85 -9.85 4.49 -6.05
C ASP A 85 -10.91 3.46 -5.61
N ALA A 86 -10.75 2.16 -5.89
CA ALA A 86 -11.73 1.15 -5.49
C ALA A 86 -11.92 1.19 -3.97
N ARG A 87 -13.18 1.13 -3.52
CA ARG A 87 -13.50 1.10 -2.09
C ARG A 87 -13.05 -0.20 -1.42
N ASP A 88 -13.14 -1.29 -2.15
CA ASP A 88 -12.85 -2.63 -1.63
C ASP A 88 -11.34 -2.77 -1.31
N PRO A 89 -10.96 -3.00 -0.05
CA PRO A 89 -9.56 -3.20 0.33
C PRO A 89 -8.97 -4.52 -0.19
N MET A 90 -9.81 -5.45 -0.68
CA MET A 90 -9.34 -6.70 -1.27
C MET A 90 -8.81 -6.52 -2.69
N VAL A 91 -9.11 -5.38 -3.33
CA VAL A 91 -8.53 -5.05 -4.64
C VAL A 91 -7.02 -4.84 -4.47
N PRO A 92 -6.19 -5.56 -5.23
CA PRO A 92 -4.74 -5.43 -5.16
C PRO A 92 -4.28 -3.99 -5.44
N ARG A 93 -3.37 -3.46 -4.62
CA ARG A 93 -2.79 -2.12 -4.75
C ARG A 93 -1.27 -2.17 -4.57
N PRO A 94 -0.57 -1.18 -5.11
CA PRO A 94 0.85 -1.00 -4.78
C PRO A 94 1.07 -0.91 -3.27
N PRO A 95 2.21 -1.41 -2.76
CA PRO A 95 2.58 -1.24 -1.36
C PRO A 95 2.54 0.23 -0.94
N GLY A 96 1.93 0.52 0.21
CA GLY A 96 1.76 1.89 0.68
C GLY A 96 0.69 2.02 1.78
N VAL A 97 0.45 3.24 2.22
CA VAL A 97 -0.62 3.58 3.16
C VAL A 97 -1.74 4.26 2.40
N TYR A 98 -2.95 3.79 2.62
CA TYR A 98 -4.18 4.31 2.01
C TYR A 98 -5.16 4.68 3.09
N VAL A 99 -6.06 5.62 2.81
CA VAL A 99 -7.16 5.98 3.69
C VAL A 99 -8.49 5.85 2.96
N LEU A 100 -9.47 5.24 3.62
CA LEU A 100 -10.84 5.21 3.13
C LEU A 100 -11.52 6.51 3.54
N THR A 101 -12.01 7.26 2.56
CA THR A 101 -12.70 8.53 2.80
C THR A 101 -14.13 8.50 2.31
N ASN A 102 -15.03 9.08 3.10
CA ASN A 102 -16.46 9.24 2.78
C ASN A 102 -16.80 10.65 2.26
N ARG A 103 -15.81 11.41 1.78
CA ARG A 103 -15.99 12.82 1.35
C ARG A 103 -17.00 13.02 0.22
N THR A 104 -17.36 11.97 -0.50
CA THR A 104 -18.35 11.99 -1.58
C THR A 104 -19.37 10.89 -1.34
N LEU A 105 -20.51 10.94 -2.05
CA LEU A 105 -21.53 9.88 -2.04
C LEU A 105 -20.98 8.48 -2.38
N THR A 106 -19.77 8.43 -2.95
CA THR A 106 -18.99 7.22 -3.18
C THR A 106 -17.72 7.28 -2.33
N ALA A 107 -17.61 6.41 -1.32
CA ALA A 107 -16.39 6.20 -0.56
C ALA A 107 -15.24 5.82 -1.51
N LYS A 108 -14.06 6.44 -1.33
CA LYS A 108 -12.87 6.18 -2.14
C LYS A 108 -11.69 5.84 -1.26
N MET A 109 -10.84 4.98 -1.76
CA MET A 109 -9.54 4.68 -1.18
C MET A 109 -8.51 5.66 -1.76
N LEU A 110 -7.91 6.51 -0.93
CA LEU A 110 -6.90 7.49 -1.36
C LEU A 110 -5.52 7.07 -0.88
N PRO A 111 -4.50 7.04 -1.75
CA PRO A 111 -3.13 6.82 -1.35
C PRO A 111 -2.60 8.02 -0.56
N ILE A 112 -1.97 7.78 0.58
CA ILE A 112 -1.21 8.79 1.31
C ILE A 112 0.21 8.78 0.77
N ILE A 113 0.53 9.75 -0.09
CA ILE A 113 1.86 9.89 -0.67
C ILE A 113 2.81 10.40 0.43
N PRO A 114 3.88 9.66 0.74
CA PRO A 114 4.76 10.03 1.84
C PRO A 114 5.49 11.35 1.58
N THR A 115 5.58 12.17 2.60
CA THR A 115 6.37 13.41 2.61
C THR A 115 7.73 13.15 3.24
N SER A 116 8.79 13.66 2.62
CA SER A 116 10.14 13.58 3.17
C SER A 116 10.28 14.55 4.35
N SER A 117 10.73 14.05 5.50
CA SER A 117 11.04 14.89 6.65
C SER A 117 12.53 15.18 6.75
N ARG A 118 12.87 16.32 7.34
CA ARG A 118 14.25 16.68 7.71
C ARG A 118 14.40 16.59 9.22
N HIS A 119 15.57 16.16 9.67
CA HIS A 119 15.90 16.20 11.09
C HIS A 119 16.70 17.46 11.41
N THR A 120 16.29 18.17 12.46
CA THR A 120 16.98 19.35 12.95
C THR A 120 17.32 19.17 14.42
N LYS A 121 18.55 19.53 14.79
CA LYS A 121 18.91 19.71 16.19
C LYS A 121 18.18 20.95 16.69
N SER A 122 17.36 20.83 17.72
CA SER A 122 16.62 21.95 18.26
C SER A 122 16.83 22.06 19.76
N GLY A 123 17.23 23.26 20.17
CA GLY A 123 17.25 23.68 21.57
C GLY A 123 18.21 22.91 22.48
N GLY A 124 18.71 23.60 23.47
CA GLY A 124 19.56 22.98 24.48
C GLY A 124 21.06 23.05 24.19
N PHE A 125 21.53 23.60 23.06
CA PHE A 125 22.96 23.69 22.79
C PHE A 125 23.71 24.47 23.89
N TRP A 126 23.22 25.63 24.27
CA TRP A 126 23.81 26.42 25.35
C TRP A 126 23.70 25.71 26.71
N SER A 127 22.56 25.12 27.01
CA SER A 127 22.39 24.32 28.23
C SER A 127 23.30 23.09 28.21
N TYR A 128 23.43 22.42 27.08
CA TYR A 128 24.35 21.30 26.89
C TYR A 128 25.80 21.73 27.10
N ALA A 129 26.22 22.84 26.49
CA ALA A 129 27.58 23.37 26.60
C ALA A 129 27.87 23.85 28.02
N LEU A 130 26.96 24.59 28.65
CA LEU A 130 27.14 25.12 30.01
C LEU A 130 27.14 24.03 31.10
N THR A 131 26.48 22.92 30.87
CA THR A 131 26.39 21.80 31.82
C THR A 131 27.42 20.68 31.53
N GLY A 132 28.36 20.90 30.62
CA GLY A 132 29.34 19.87 30.23
C GLY A 132 28.69 18.63 29.61
N GLY A 133 27.56 18.81 28.94
CA GLY A 133 26.84 17.72 28.26
C GLY A 133 25.76 17.01 29.09
N ILE A 134 25.52 17.43 30.32
CA ILE A 134 24.49 16.81 31.19
C ILE A 134 23.09 17.16 30.71
N ALA A 135 22.85 18.41 30.29
CA ALA A 135 21.57 18.81 29.73
C ALA A 135 21.31 18.17 28.37
N ALA A 136 20.10 17.67 28.14
CA ALA A 136 19.78 16.96 26.91
C ALA A 136 19.50 17.91 25.74
N MET A 137 20.11 17.66 24.60
CA MET A 137 19.71 18.22 23.29
C MET A 137 18.51 17.43 22.72
N SER A 138 17.65 18.13 22.00
CA SER A 138 16.50 17.48 21.35
C SER A 138 16.64 17.45 19.84
N PHE A 139 16.14 16.38 19.23
CA PHE A 139 15.99 16.28 17.79
C PHE A 139 14.52 16.41 17.41
N LYS A 140 14.23 17.11 16.32
CA LYS A 140 12.89 17.27 15.77
C LYS A 140 12.87 16.77 14.33
N ALA A 141 11.81 16.04 13.98
CA ALA A 141 11.43 15.81 12.61
C ALA A 141 10.65 17.02 12.11
N ILE A 142 11.05 17.56 10.97
CA ILE A 142 10.41 18.71 10.33
C ILE A 142 9.79 18.25 9.03
N VAL A 143 8.50 18.53 8.87
CA VAL A 143 7.70 18.25 7.67
C VAL A 143 7.36 19.58 7.02
N PRO A 144 7.71 19.82 5.75
CA PRO A 144 7.41 21.07 5.07
C PRO A 144 5.91 21.38 5.01
N GLY A 145 5.56 22.65 5.04
CA GLY A 145 4.18 23.13 4.94
C GLY A 145 3.39 22.98 6.25
N THR A 146 2.38 23.81 6.39
CA THR A 146 1.53 23.89 7.58
C THR A 146 0.42 22.85 7.61
N HIS A 147 0.09 22.27 6.44
CA HIS A 147 -0.98 21.28 6.28
C HIS A 147 -0.50 20.09 5.43
N ALA A 148 -1.06 18.93 5.69
CA ALA A 148 -0.89 17.76 4.84
C ALA A 148 -1.75 17.88 3.57
N ARG A 149 -1.38 17.13 2.53
CA ARG A 149 -2.10 17.11 1.24
C ARG A 149 -3.47 16.45 1.36
N ILE A 150 -3.58 15.45 2.23
CA ILE A 150 -4.82 14.71 2.48
C ILE A 150 -5.52 15.32 3.69
N GLU A 151 -6.74 15.79 3.50
CA GLU A 151 -7.60 16.31 4.55
C GLU A 151 -8.76 15.36 4.79
N LEU A 152 -8.90 14.91 6.03
CA LEU A 152 -9.95 14.02 6.50
C LEU A 152 -10.94 14.80 7.37
N ARG A 153 -12.20 14.39 7.33
CA ARG A 153 -13.26 14.92 8.21
C ARG A 153 -13.73 13.88 9.22
N GLU A 154 -13.33 12.64 9.00
CA GLU A 154 -13.56 11.53 9.91
C GLU A 154 -12.62 11.68 11.12
N LEU A 155 -13.21 11.72 12.32
CA LEU A 155 -12.43 11.75 13.56
C LEU A 155 -11.78 10.40 13.86
N LYS A 156 -12.31 9.34 13.31
CA LYS A 156 -11.78 7.97 13.41
C LYS A 156 -11.59 7.36 12.02
N PRO A 157 -10.60 7.86 11.26
CA PRO A 157 -10.37 7.39 9.90
C PRO A 157 -9.89 5.94 9.88
N ILE A 158 -10.24 5.22 8.80
CA ILE A 158 -9.81 3.85 8.54
C ILE A 158 -8.68 3.90 7.53
N PHE A 159 -7.53 3.35 7.90
CA PHE A 159 -6.36 3.24 7.03
C PHE A 159 -6.15 1.80 6.60
N TYR A 160 -5.54 1.62 5.44
CA TYR A 160 -5.12 0.31 4.93
C TYR A 160 -3.65 0.36 4.57
N PHE A 161 -2.90 -0.60 5.12
CA PHE A 161 -1.46 -0.75 4.87
C PHE A 161 -1.26 -1.95 3.96
N TYR A 162 -0.66 -1.72 2.80
CA TYR A 162 -0.32 -2.76 1.84
C TYR A 162 1.17 -2.98 1.85
N PHE A 163 1.61 -4.17 2.25
CA PHE A 163 3.00 -4.58 2.28
C PHE A 163 3.31 -5.52 1.11
N ASP A 164 4.53 -5.43 0.59
CA ASP A 164 4.98 -6.34 -0.47
C ASP A 164 5.24 -7.72 0.11
N GLN A 165 4.57 -8.73 -0.45
CA GLN A 165 4.72 -10.14 -0.02
C GLN A 165 5.86 -10.87 -0.74
N ASN A 166 6.28 -10.36 -1.89
CA ASN A 166 7.18 -11.11 -2.78
C ASN A 166 8.62 -10.59 -2.78
N GLY A 167 8.93 -9.54 -2.04
CA GLY A 167 10.28 -8.95 -1.99
C GLY A 167 10.80 -8.45 -3.35
N GLN A 168 9.93 -8.37 -4.37
CA GLN A 168 10.32 -8.09 -5.75
C GLN A 168 10.15 -6.62 -6.17
N SER A 169 9.60 -5.76 -5.31
CA SER A 169 9.44 -4.35 -5.64
C SER A 169 10.70 -3.54 -5.31
N SER A 170 11.78 -3.85 -6.00
CA SER A 170 13.09 -3.19 -5.82
C SER A 170 13.17 -1.76 -6.35
N SER A 171 12.16 -1.20 -6.98
CA SER A 171 12.31 0.10 -7.65
C SER A 171 11.25 1.18 -7.35
N SER A 172 10.17 0.87 -6.63
CA SER A 172 9.12 1.86 -6.36
C SER A 172 8.40 1.69 -5.02
N SER A 173 8.99 0.96 -4.07
CA SER A 173 8.35 0.82 -2.76
C SER A 173 8.31 2.17 -2.06
N PHE A 174 7.12 2.59 -1.65
CA PHE A 174 6.94 3.72 -0.74
C PHE A 174 7.64 3.47 0.62
N TRP A 175 8.01 2.22 0.89
CA TRP A 175 8.75 1.80 2.06
C TRP A 175 10.24 2.12 1.91
N THR A 176 10.84 2.71 2.91
CA THR A 176 12.24 3.14 2.91
C THR A 176 13.22 2.03 3.30
N SER A 177 12.71 0.86 3.69
CA SER A 177 13.50 -0.26 4.18
C SER A 177 12.81 -1.58 3.87
N ASP A 178 13.59 -2.55 3.45
CA ASP A 178 13.13 -3.93 3.17
C ASP A 178 12.62 -4.67 4.42
N SER A 179 12.81 -4.07 5.60
CA SER A 179 12.40 -4.65 6.88
C SER A 179 11.02 -4.20 7.37
N VAL A 180 10.33 -3.33 6.64
CA VAL A 180 8.99 -2.83 7.02
C VAL A 180 7.93 -3.77 6.47
N ASN A 181 7.27 -4.51 7.35
CA ASN A 181 6.32 -5.55 6.96
C ASN A 181 5.05 -5.63 7.82
N ALA A 182 4.92 -4.77 8.82
CA ALA A 182 3.77 -4.76 9.72
C ALA A 182 3.40 -3.34 10.17
N PRO A 183 2.12 -3.08 10.51
CA PRO A 183 1.69 -1.78 11.07
C PRO A 183 2.42 -1.42 12.36
N THR A 184 2.92 -2.40 13.12
CA THR A 184 3.68 -2.20 14.36
C THR A 184 5.02 -1.49 14.14
N ASP A 185 5.52 -1.47 12.91
CA ASP A 185 6.73 -0.76 12.55
C ASP A 185 6.51 0.76 12.51
N PHE A 186 5.27 1.20 12.61
CA PHE A 186 4.87 2.60 12.57
C PHE A 186 4.34 3.10 13.91
N ALA A 187 4.50 4.40 14.13
CA ALA A 187 3.84 5.14 15.18
C ALA A 187 2.96 6.22 14.55
N LEU A 188 1.71 6.31 14.99
CA LEU A 188 0.84 7.43 14.67
C LEU A 188 1.13 8.57 15.64
N ILE A 189 1.39 9.77 15.12
CA ILE A 189 1.72 10.96 15.91
C ILE A 189 0.93 12.17 15.45
N ARG A 190 0.82 13.15 16.35
CA ARG A 190 0.32 14.49 16.06
C ARG A 190 1.50 15.45 15.97
N PHE A 191 1.53 16.28 14.93
CA PHE A 191 2.53 17.33 14.73
C PHE A 191 2.12 18.64 15.39
N ASP A 192 3.11 19.39 15.80
CA ASP A 192 2.98 20.81 16.16
C ASP A 192 3.13 21.66 14.89
N VAL A 193 2.15 22.50 14.60
CA VAL A 193 2.17 23.41 13.43
C VAL A 193 2.94 24.68 13.78
N LYS A 194 3.85 25.08 12.90
CA LYS A 194 4.62 26.33 12.94
C LYS A 194 4.26 27.20 11.74
N ASN A 195 4.90 28.34 11.60
CA ASN A 195 4.55 29.32 10.56
C ASN A 195 4.68 28.79 9.14
N ASP A 196 5.67 27.90 8.89
CA ASP A 196 6.05 27.40 7.55
C ASP A 196 6.20 25.89 7.49
N HIS A 197 6.10 25.18 8.62
CA HIS A 197 6.31 23.74 8.71
C HIS A 197 5.51 23.10 9.86
N ARG A 198 5.56 21.78 9.90
CA ARG A 198 5.08 20.97 11.03
C ARG A 198 6.28 20.25 11.65
N GLU A 199 6.29 20.13 12.96
CA GLU A 199 7.40 19.51 13.66
C GLU A 199 6.95 18.55 14.75
N LYS A 200 7.79 17.57 15.06
CA LYS A 200 7.62 16.70 16.24
C LYS A 200 8.98 16.32 16.80
N LYS A 201 9.08 16.32 18.12
CA LYS A 201 10.27 15.88 18.83
C LYS A 201 10.39 14.37 18.73
N VAL A 202 11.53 13.89 18.17
CA VAL A 202 11.75 12.47 17.88
C VAL A 202 12.94 11.86 18.63
N GLY A 203 13.61 12.61 19.49
CA GLY A 203 14.72 12.09 20.28
C GLY A 203 15.38 13.11 21.18
N ARG A 204 16.27 12.60 22.05
CA ARG A 204 17.12 13.39 22.96
C ARG A 204 18.54 12.81 22.97
N TYR A 205 19.51 13.68 23.15
CA TYR A 205 20.92 13.32 23.33
C TYR A 205 21.46 14.03 24.58
N ASN A 206 22.19 13.31 25.39
CA ASN A 206 22.98 13.87 26.48
C ASN A 206 24.30 13.07 26.65
N ILE A 207 25.14 13.44 27.63
CA ILE A 207 26.39 12.76 27.92
C ILE A 207 26.24 11.25 28.24
N THR A 208 25.08 10.83 28.74
CA THR A 208 24.78 9.42 29.06
C THR A 208 24.34 8.62 27.86
N GLY A 209 24.15 9.25 26.70
CA GLY A 209 23.80 8.59 25.44
C GLY A 209 22.67 9.24 24.66
N ILE A 210 22.29 8.57 23.58
CA ILE A 210 21.21 8.97 22.69
C ILE A 210 19.96 8.15 23.08
N LYS A 211 18.87 8.84 23.43
CA LYS A 211 17.53 8.26 23.44
C LYS A 211 16.86 8.66 22.14
N SER A 212 16.99 7.82 21.12
CA SER A 212 16.25 7.96 19.87
C SER A 212 14.82 7.39 20.04
N GLY A 213 13.91 7.92 19.27
CA GLY A 213 12.52 7.47 19.23
C GLY A 213 11.55 8.47 19.85
N LEU A 214 10.29 8.24 19.54
CA LEU A 214 9.16 8.98 20.07
C LEU A 214 8.90 8.59 21.53
N ALA A 215 8.60 9.58 22.36
CA ALA A 215 8.11 9.27 23.70
C ALA A 215 6.74 8.58 23.61
N GLU A 216 6.48 7.58 24.45
CA GLU A 216 5.21 6.84 24.42
C GLU A 216 3.98 7.74 24.52
N LYS A 217 4.06 8.81 25.33
CA LYS A 217 2.99 9.81 25.48
C LYS A 217 2.69 10.61 24.19
N ASP A 218 3.60 10.59 23.21
CA ASP A 218 3.46 11.31 21.94
C ASP A 218 2.92 10.39 20.84
N LYS A 219 2.80 9.09 21.11
CA LYS A 219 2.21 8.11 20.22
C LYS A 219 0.70 8.04 20.45
N ILE A 220 -0.04 8.01 19.37
CA ILE A 220 -1.48 7.79 19.39
C ILE A 220 -1.70 6.29 19.16
N PRO A 221 -2.37 5.60 20.08
CA PRO A 221 -2.61 4.17 19.93
C PRO A 221 -3.58 3.90 18.78
N PHE A 222 -3.33 2.82 18.05
CA PHE A 222 -4.21 2.28 17.02
C PHE A 222 -4.32 0.76 17.14
N THR A 223 -5.42 0.23 16.65
CA THR A 223 -5.60 -1.20 16.45
C THR A 223 -5.36 -1.55 15.00
N TYR A 224 -4.99 -2.80 14.73
CA TYR A 224 -4.87 -3.30 13.38
C TYR A 224 -5.37 -4.74 13.28
N SER A 225 -5.89 -5.10 12.11
CA SER A 225 -6.31 -6.45 11.76
C SER A 225 -5.82 -6.84 10.38
N LEU A 226 -5.35 -8.07 10.23
CA LEU A 226 -4.98 -8.63 8.94
C LEU A 226 -6.27 -9.00 8.20
N ILE A 227 -6.53 -8.37 7.04
CA ILE A 227 -7.71 -8.65 6.21
C ILE A 227 -7.40 -9.53 5.01
N SER A 228 -6.16 -9.49 4.53
CA SER A 228 -5.63 -10.34 3.48
C SER A 228 -4.11 -10.43 3.64
N PRO A 229 -3.44 -11.45 3.10
CA PRO A 229 -1.99 -11.50 3.12
C PRO A 229 -1.37 -10.15 2.71
N GLY A 230 -0.54 -9.54 3.60
CA GLY A 230 0.10 -8.23 3.40
C GLY A 230 -0.83 -7.02 3.45
N VAL A 231 -2.11 -7.17 3.72
CA VAL A 231 -3.07 -6.07 3.80
C VAL A 231 -3.64 -5.98 5.20
N PHE A 232 -3.42 -4.86 5.86
CA PHE A 232 -3.89 -4.60 7.22
C PHE A 232 -4.83 -3.40 7.25
N GLU A 233 -5.94 -3.55 7.95
CA GLU A 233 -6.77 -2.44 8.38
C GLU A 233 -6.19 -1.85 9.67
N VAL A 234 -6.09 -0.52 9.74
CA VAL A 234 -5.51 0.21 10.88
C VAL A 234 -6.46 1.33 11.30
N ILE A 235 -6.85 1.35 12.57
CA ILE A 235 -7.84 2.30 13.10
C ILE A 235 -7.31 2.92 14.40
N PRO A 236 -7.28 4.26 14.54
CA PRO A 236 -6.97 4.91 15.81
C PRO A 236 -7.90 4.44 16.92
N VAL A 237 -7.36 4.18 18.13
CA VAL A 237 -8.18 3.77 19.29
C VAL A 237 -9.10 4.90 19.75
N ILE A 238 -8.59 6.13 19.69
CA ILE A 238 -9.31 7.34 20.10
C ILE A 238 -9.72 8.17 18.89
N ASP A 239 -10.75 8.98 19.04
CA ASP A 239 -11.13 9.97 18.03
C ASP A 239 -10.01 11.03 17.92
N LEU A 240 -9.59 11.31 16.69
CA LEU A 240 -8.59 12.33 16.42
C LEU A 240 -9.27 13.71 16.47
N VAL A 241 -8.67 14.62 17.20
CA VAL A 241 -9.13 16.02 17.19
C VAL A 241 -8.56 16.75 15.97
N GLN A 242 -9.08 17.92 15.65
CA GLN A 242 -8.52 18.73 14.57
C GLN A 242 -7.00 18.91 14.74
N GLY A 243 -6.24 18.67 13.69
CA GLY A 243 -4.78 18.76 13.70
C GLY A 243 -4.09 18.08 12.53
N GLU A 244 -2.77 18.10 12.58
CA GLU A 244 -1.88 17.50 11.61
C GLU A 244 -1.29 16.21 12.17
N TYR A 245 -1.34 15.14 11.41
CA TYR A 245 -0.98 13.80 11.86
C TYR A 245 -0.10 13.09 10.83
N GLY A 246 0.52 11.99 11.25
CA GLY A 246 1.21 11.12 10.32
C GLY A 246 1.66 9.82 10.95
N PHE A 247 1.75 8.79 10.11
CA PHE A 247 2.46 7.56 10.43
C PHE A 247 3.94 7.77 10.14
N VAL A 248 4.75 7.59 11.15
CA VAL A 248 6.22 7.66 11.08
C VAL A 248 6.77 6.27 11.36
N LEU A 249 7.85 5.91 10.70
CA LEU A 249 8.53 4.65 10.98
C LEU A 249 9.09 4.72 12.40
N GLY A 250 8.65 3.80 13.26
CA GLY A 250 9.16 3.65 14.61
C GLY A 250 10.52 2.97 14.57
N SER A 251 11.55 3.59 15.11
CA SER A 251 12.81 2.87 15.37
C SER A 251 12.59 1.93 16.57
N SER A 252 12.01 0.75 16.32
CA SER A 252 11.82 -0.26 17.37
C SER A 252 13.10 -1.01 17.74
N GLN A 253 14.19 -0.75 17.04
CA GLN A 253 15.50 -1.31 17.42
C GLN A 253 16.34 -0.24 18.11
N GLY A 254 16.61 -0.46 19.39
CA GLY A 254 17.66 0.16 20.16
C GLY A 254 19.07 -0.17 19.62
N GLY A 255 19.23 -0.05 18.31
CA GLY A 255 20.50 -0.13 17.64
C GLY A 255 21.31 1.13 17.96
N ASN A 256 22.51 0.94 18.48
CA ASN A 256 23.53 1.94 18.70
C ASN A 256 23.68 2.80 17.42
N MET A 257 22.91 3.89 17.33
CA MET A 257 23.10 4.89 16.28
C MET A 257 24.45 5.54 16.56
N GLY A 258 25.51 4.92 16.01
CA GLY A 258 26.78 5.59 15.91
C GLY A 258 26.55 6.97 15.34
N ILE A 259 27.22 7.98 15.88
CA ILE A 259 27.25 9.35 15.37
C ILE A 259 27.98 9.28 14.02
N SER A 260 27.35 8.69 13.03
CA SER A 260 27.70 8.84 11.64
C SER A 260 27.05 10.15 11.20
N ASN A 261 27.84 11.06 10.66
CA ASN A 261 27.41 12.34 10.10
C ASN A 261 26.39 12.20 8.95
N ASN A 262 25.90 10.99 8.72
CA ASN A 262 24.89 10.58 7.75
C ASN A 262 23.59 10.13 8.43
N VAL A 263 23.12 10.85 9.46
CA VAL A 263 21.72 10.73 9.90
C VAL A 263 20.82 11.44 8.88
N GLY A 264 21.01 11.09 7.62
CA GLY A 264 20.08 11.29 6.53
C GLY A 264 19.01 10.20 6.59
N LEU A 265 18.31 10.09 7.71
CA LEU A 265 17.03 9.44 7.72
C LEU A 265 16.08 10.34 6.94
N ASN A 266 16.04 10.15 5.63
CA ASN A 266 14.92 10.53 4.81
C ASN A 266 13.71 9.71 5.29
N ASN A 267 13.23 10.01 6.49
CA ASN A 267 12.05 9.38 7.03
C ASN A 267 10.87 9.88 6.22
N LYS A 268 10.36 9.01 5.40
CA LYS A 268 9.08 9.22 4.74
C LYS A 268 8.00 9.18 5.81
N ILE A 269 7.15 10.17 5.79
CA ILE A 269 6.02 10.32 6.72
C ILE A 269 4.74 10.28 5.91
N PHE A 270 3.82 9.41 6.26
CA PHE A 270 2.50 9.34 5.66
C PHE A 270 1.58 10.29 6.42
N ASP A 271 1.57 11.55 5.98
CA ASP A 271 0.92 12.64 6.67
C ASP A 271 -0.48 12.96 6.15
N PHE A 272 -1.35 13.35 7.09
CA PHE A 272 -2.72 13.76 6.82
C PHE A 272 -3.20 14.80 7.84
N SER A 273 -4.18 15.60 7.43
CA SER A 273 -4.88 16.57 8.30
C SER A 273 -6.23 16.00 8.72
N VAL A 274 -6.63 16.26 9.97
CA VAL A 274 -8.01 16.06 10.42
C VAL A 274 -8.65 17.43 10.61
N LYS A 275 -9.78 17.67 9.95
CA LYS A 275 -10.60 18.88 10.07
C LYS A 275 -11.84 18.56 10.89
N GLN A 276 -12.44 19.59 11.50
CA GLN A 276 -13.73 19.40 12.17
C GLN A 276 -14.79 18.91 11.17
N PRO A 277 -15.67 18.00 11.57
CA PRO A 277 -16.89 17.72 10.82
C PRO A 277 -17.70 19.00 10.63
N ILE A 278 -18.27 19.20 9.46
CA ILE A 278 -19.18 20.33 9.18
C ILE A 278 -20.53 20.01 9.77
#